data_dc37e3b4791cd5379df00d3d677a5556
#
_entry.id   dc37e3b4791cd5379df00d3d677a5556
#
_cell.length_a   1.000
_cell.length_b   1.000
_cell.length_c   1.000
_cell.angle_alpha   90.00
_cell.angle_beta   90.00
_cell.angle_gamma   90.00
#
_symmetry.space_group_name_H-M   'P 1'
#
loop_
_entity.id
_entity.type
_entity.pdbx_description
1 polymer ?
#
loop_
_entity_poly.entity_id
_entity_poly.type
_entity_poly.pdbx_seq_one_letter_code
_entity_poly.pdbx_strand_id
1 'polypeptide(L)'
;TPIIVNNPSDLPDPSGLDRVEEPYIKATIITKADFVGNVMSLCIEKRGMITNQTYLTTERVEMTFDMPLAEIVFDFYDRLKTVSKGYASFDYHPIGMKPSKLVRVDILLNSQPVDALSALIHADNAHSIGKKMCEKLKELIPRQQFDIPIQAAIGAKIIARETIKALRKDVTAKCYGGDISRKRKLLEKQKKGKKRMRQVGNVEIPQQAFMAVLKLND
;
A
#
# COMPACT_ATOMS: atom_id res chain seq x y z
N THR A 1 -13.49 -9.37 24.98
CA THR A 1 -12.71 -8.27 25.59
C THR A 1 -12.08 -7.48 24.44
N PRO A 2 -12.21 -6.15 24.38
CA PRO A 2 -11.57 -5.34 23.36
C PRO A 2 -10.04 -5.42 23.46
N ILE A 3 -9.38 -5.56 22.32
CA ILE A 3 -7.93 -5.58 22.19
C ILE A 3 -7.52 -4.33 21.42
N ILE A 4 -6.60 -3.56 21.98
CA ILE A 4 -6.02 -2.40 21.27
C ILE A 4 -4.83 -2.88 20.47
N VAL A 5 -4.86 -2.68 19.15
CA VAL A 5 -3.80 -3.03 18.22
C VAL A 5 -3.03 -1.77 17.85
N ASN A 6 -1.78 -1.67 18.27
CA ASN A 6 -0.89 -0.54 17.95
C ASN A 6 0.04 -0.84 16.76
N ASN A 7 0.24 -2.12 16.46
CA ASN A 7 1.07 -2.56 15.35
C ASN A 7 0.25 -3.49 14.44
N PRO A 8 0.29 -3.33 13.12
CA PRO A 8 -0.39 -4.22 12.19
C PRO A 8 -0.10 -5.71 12.41
N SER A 9 1.12 -6.05 12.83
CA SER A 9 1.54 -7.42 13.11
C SER A 9 0.78 -8.07 14.27
N ASP A 10 0.25 -7.26 15.20
CA ASP A 10 -0.44 -7.74 16.41
C ASP A 10 -1.93 -8.02 16.16
N LEU A 11 -2.43 -7.74 14.96
CA LEU A 11 -3.83 -8.04 14.63
C LEU A 11 -4.04 -9.56 14.63
N PRO A 12 -4.94 -10.09 15.47
CA PRO A 12 -5.28 -11.51 15.48
C PRO A 12 -5.90 -11.98 14.15
N ASP A 13 -5.92 -13.29 13.95
CA ASP A 13 -6.56 -13.87 12.77
C ASP A 13 -8.05 -13.48 12.70
N PRO A 14 -8.57 -13.16 11.51
CA PRO A 14 -9.96 -12.73 11.31
C PRO A 14 -11.01 -13.71 11.86
N SER A 15 -10.67 -15.02 11.93
CA SER A 15 -11.56 -16.07 12.44
C SER A 15 -11.88 -15.95 13.93
N GLY A 16 -11.05 -15.24 14.70
CA GLY A 16 -11.23 -15.04 16.14
C GLY A 16 -11.74 -13.64 16.52
N LEU A 17 -12.07 -12.80 15.54
CA LEU A 17 -12.51 -11.43 15.75
C LEU A 17 -14.01 -11.29 15.52
N ASP A 18 -14.73 -10.74 16.48
CA ASP A 18 -16.15 -10.37 16.31
C ASP A 18 -16.28 -9.16 15.36
N ARG A 19 -15.46 -8.16 15.57
CA ARG A 19 -15.37 -6.95 14.74
C ARG A 19 -14.06 -6.22 14.91
N VAL A 20 -13.70 -5.44 13.89
CA VAL A 20 -12.58 -4.50 13.93
C VAL A 20 -13.15 -3.09 13.93
N GLU A 21 -12.60 -2.21 14.76
CA GLU A 21 -12.99 -0.81 14.85
C GLU A 21 -11.77 0.08 14.60
N GLU A 22 -12.02 1.23 13.97
CA GLU A 22 -11.00 2.24 13.76
C GLU A 22 -11.49 3.61 14.27
N PRO A 23 -10.58 4.52 14.66
CA PRO A 23 -10.95 5.85 15.09
C PRO A 23 -11.53 6.67 13.95
N TYR A 24 -12.67 7.31 14.21
CA TYR A 24 -13.36 8.20 13.29
C TYR A 24 -13.32 9.63 13.77
N ILE A 25 -13.36 10.55 12.83
CA ILE A 25 -13.45 12.00 13.05
C ILE A 25 -14.69 12.55 12.37
N LYS A 26 -15.15 13.68 12.88
CA LYS A 26 -16.04 14.58 12.19
C LYS A 26 -15.20 15.68 11.58
N ALA A 27 -15.11 15.70 10.26
CA ALA A 27 -14.39 16.70 9.48
C ALA A 27 -15.35 17.79 9.02
N THR A 28 -15.02 19.05 9.27
CA THR A 28 -15.77 20.21 8.77
C THR A 28 -14.92 20.94 7.75
N ILE A 29 -15.43 21.08 6.54
CA ILE A 29 -14.75 21.73 5.42
C ILE A 29 -15.59 22.90 4.94
N ILE A 30 -15.01 24.10 4.90
CA ILE A 30 -15.63 25.27 4.32
C ILE A 30 -14.87 25.64 3.05
N THR A 31 -15.58 25.71 1.93
CA THR A 31 -14.98 26.04 0.63
C THR A 31 -15.91 26.91 -0.21
N LYS A 32 -15.42 27.38 -1.37
CA LYS A 32 -16.28 28.04 -2.36
C LYS A 32 -17.21 27.04 -3.04
N ALA A 33 -18.38 27.49 -3.45
CA ALA A 33 -19.39 26.68 -4.14
C ALA A 33 -18.83 25.97 -5.38
N ASP A 34 -17.92 26.60 -6.13
CA ASP A 34 -17.29 26.06 -7.34
C ASP A 34 -16.47 24.78 -7.07
N PHE A 35 -15.97 24.59 -5.85
CA PHE A 35 -15.09 23.46 -5.48
C PHE A 35 -15.81 22.36 -4.70
N VAL A 36 -17.10 22.51 -4.41
CA VAL A 36 -17.88 21.52 -3.64
C VAL A 36 -17.77 20.12 -4.24
N GLY A 37 -17.95 19.98 -5.56
CA GLY A 37 -17.86 18.69 -6.24
C GLY A 37 -16.48 18.02 -6.10
N ASN A 38 -15.41 18.80 -6.24
CA ASN A 38 -14.04 18.29 -6.13
C ASN A 38 -13.71 17.85 -4.70
N VAL A 39 -14.12 18.66 -3.71
CA VAL A 39 -13.92 18.35 -2.29
C VAL A 39 -14.74 17.12 -1.88
N MET A 40 -15.99 17.04 -2.33
CA MET A 40 -16.85 15.88 -2.09
C MET A 40 -16.24 14.59 -2.66
N SER A 41 -15.75 14.64 -3.90
CA SER A 41 -15.09 13.48 -4.53
C SER A 41 -13.85 13.03 -3.76
N LEU A 42 -13.03 13.97 -3.27
CA LEU A 42 -11.88 13.68 -2.44
C LEU A 42 -12.28 13.00 -1.13
N CYS A 43 -13.29 13.54 -0.43
CA CYS A 43 -13.75 12.97 0.83
C CYS A 43 -14.35 11.56 0.66
N ILE A 44 -15.10 11.33 -0.41
CA ILE A 44 -15.66 10.00 -0.73
C ILE A 44 -14.52 9.00 -1.04
N GLU A 45 -13.51 9.41 -1.82
CA GLU A 45 -12.32 8.59 -2.08
C GLU A 45 -11.62 8.15 -0.78
N LYS A 46 -11.59 9.06 0.21
CA LYS A 46 -11.04 8.85 1.55
C LYS A 46 -12.08 8.27 2.54
N ARG A 47 -13.03 7.53 2.05
CA ARG A 47 -14.08 6.83 2.83
C ARG A 47 -14.94 7.75 3.72
N GLY A 48 -14.97 9.02 3.41
CA GLY A 48 -15.82 9.99 4.11
C GLY A 48 -17.29 9.84 3.74
N MET A 49 -18.15 9.88 4.75
CA MET A 49 -19.61 9.94 4.59
C MET A 49 -20.08 11.35 4.91
N ILE A 50 -20.74 12.01 3.96
CA ILE A 50 -21.31 13.33 4.18
C ILE A 50 -22.46 13.23 5.20
N THR A 51 -22.41 14.06 6.23
CA THR A 51 -23.45 14.16 7.26
C THR A 51 -24.28 15.42 7.16
N ASN A 52 -23.65 16.50 6.67
CA ASN A 52 -24.34 17.78 6.49
C ASN A 52 -23.68 18.61 5.39
N GLN A 53 -24.51 19.44 4.72
CA GLN A 53 -24.05 20.45 3.77
C GLN A 53 -24.91 21.69 3.93
N THR A 54 -24.30 22.84 4.21
CA THR A 54 -24.99 24.09 4.45
C THR A 54 -24.34 25.22 3.65
N TYR A 55 -25.14 26.00 2.96
CA TYR A 55 -24.67 27.23 2.30
C TYR A 55 -24.61 28.36 3.33
N LEU A 56 -23.42 28.77 3.69
CA LEU A 56 -23.19 29.92 4.60
C LEU A 56 -23.49 31.25 3.91
N THR A 57 -23.13 31.31 2.62
CA THR A 57 -23.46 32.42 1.71
C THR A 57 -23.68 31.83 0.31
N THR A 58 -24.04 32.68 -0.65
CA THR A 58 -24.15 32.26 -2.07
C THR A 58 -22.87 31.67 -2.64
N GLU A 59 -21.71 32.06 -2.09
CA GLU A 59 -20.41 31.62 -2.58
C GLU A 59 -19.68 30.60 -1.65
N ARG A 60 -20.14 30.46 -0.40
CA ARG A 60 -19.46 29.62 0.61
C ARG A 60 -20.34 28.49 1.11
N VAL A 61 -19.78 27.30 1.13
CA VAL A 61 -20.47 26.10 1.56
C VAL A 61 -19.65 25.42 2.67
N GLU A 62 -20.33 25.06 3.73
CA GLU A 62 -19.82 24.19 4.78
C GLU A 62 -20.29 22.77 4.54
N MET A 63 -19.36 21.82 4.57
CA MET A 63 -19.63 20.39 4.45
C MET A 63 -19.07 19.65 5.66
N THR A 64 -19.84 18.76 6.21
CA THR A 64 -19.42 17.93 7.34
C THR A 64 -19.41 16.47 6.93
N PHE A 65 -18.32 15.77 7.25
CA PHE A 65 -18.11 14.37 6.95
C PHE A 65 -17.74 13.60 8.20
N ASP A 66 -18.24 12.37 8.32
CA ASP A 66 -17.68 11.36 9.20
C ASP A 66 -16.68 10.55 8.39
N MET A 67 -15.43 10.49 8.83
CA MET A 67 -14.37 9.76 8.08
C MET A 67 -13.34 9.16 9.01
N PRO A 68 -12.63 8.09 8.56
CA PRO A 68 -11.59 7.49 9.36
C PRO A 68 -10.42 8.45 9.58
N LEU A 69 -9.90 8.48 10.81
CA LEU A 69 -8.73 9.30 11.14
C LEU A 69 -7.51 8.96 10.27
N ALA A 70 -7.31 7.68 9.98
CA ALA A 70 -6.18 7.22 9.17
C ALA A 70 -6.12 7.86 7.79
N GLU A 71 -7.25 8.21 7.20
CA GLU A 71 -7.33 8.77 5.85
C GLU A 71 -6.90 10.24 5.74
N ILE A 72 -6.80 10.94 6.89
CA ILE A 72 -6.42 12.37 6.89
C ILE A 72 -4.97 12.64 7.30
N VAL A 73 -4.29 11.63 7.88
CA VAL A 73 -2.99 11.83 8.56
C VAL A 73 -1.89 12.26 7.60
N PHE A 74 -1.91 11.82 6.34
CA PHE A 74 -0.78 12.01 5.45
C PHE A 74 -1.01 13.05 4.34
N ASP A 75 -1.72 12.73 3.29
CA ASP A 75 -1.81 13.54 2.07
C ASP A 75 -3.11 14.34 1.94
N PHE A 76 -4.08 14.08 2.80
CA PHE A 76 -5.43 14.65 2.67
C PHE A 76 -5.43 16.17 2.61
N TYR A 77 -4.69 16.82 3.50
CA TYR A 77 -4.66 18.29 3.57
C TYR A 77 -4.04 18.92 2.32
N ASP A 78 -2.98 18.35 1.81
CA ASP A 78 -2.31 18.83 0.59
C ASP A 78 -3.20 18.61 -0.65
N ARG A 79 -3.89 17.47 -0.71
CA ARG A 79 -4.87 17.19 -1.75
C ARG A 79 -6.07 18.12 -1.65
N LEU A 80 -6.57 18.39 -0.45
CA LEU A 80 -7.67 19.31 -0.21
C LEU A 80 -7.33 20.72 -0.69
N LYS A 81 -6.13 21.21 -0.38
CA LYS A 81 -5.63 22.49 -0.90
C LYS A 81 -5.57 22.49 -2.43
N THR A 82 -5.07 21.42 -3.02
CA THR A 82 -4.93 21.32 -4.47
C THR A 82 -6.29 21.34 -5.17
N VAL A 83 -7.25 20.52 -4.74
CA VAL A 83 -8.58 20.41 -5.38
C VAL A 83 -9.44 21.65 -5.17
N SER A 84 -9.19 22.41 -4.10
CA SER A 84 -9.89 23.66 -3.77
C SER A 84 -9.12 24.92 -4.18
N LYS A 85 -7.95 24.77 -4.82
CA LYS A 85 -7.04 25.90 -5.14
C LYS A 85 -6.74 26.79 -3.92
N GLY A 86 -6.62 26.19 -2.74
CA GLY A 86 -6.35 26.89 -1.49
C GLY A 86 -7.57 27.56 -0.82
N TYR A 87 -8.78 27.40 -1.38
CA TYR A 87 -9.99 28.01 -0.82
C TYR A 87 -10.70 27.17 0.25
N ALA A 88 -10.27 25.93 0.51
CA ALA A 88 -10.84 25.12 1.55
C ALA A 88 -10.15 25.35 2.90
N SER A 89 -10.94 25.54 3.94
CA SER A 89 -10.50 25.38 5.33
C SER A 89 -10.95 24.03 5.85
N PHE A 90 -10.17 23.46 6.75
CA PHE A 90 -10.39 22.12 7.29
C PHE A 90 -10.21 22.14 8.81
N ASP A 91 -11.18 21.63 9.50
CA ASP A 91 -11.14 21.37 10.93
C ASP A 91 -11.73 19.98 11.22
N TYR A 92 -11.30 19.33 12.30
CA TYR A 92 -11.84 18.04 12.68
C TYR A 92 -11.79 17.80 14.18
N HIS A 93 -12.67 16.94 14.66
CA HIS A 93 -12.63 16.44 16.03
C HIS A 93 -12.96 14.95 16.08
N PRO A 94 -12.37 14.19 17.03
CA PRO A 94 -12.67 12.77 17.19
C PRO A 94 -14.12 12.53 17.57
N ILE A 95 -14.72 11.47 17.01
CA ILE A 95 -16.09 11.04 17.32
C ILE A 95 -16.17 9.61 17.84
N GLY A 96 -15.02 9.00 18.17
CA GLY A 96 -14.92 7.67 18.74
C GLY A 96 -14.54 6.60 17.72
N MET A 97 -14.69 5.35 18.13
CA MET A 97 -14.39 4.18 17.32
C MET A 97 -15.63 3.74 16.53
N LYS A 98 -15.46 3.38 15.26
CA LYS A 98 -16.54 2.82 14.44
C LYS A 98 -16.09 1.51 13.79
N PRO A 99 -17.03 0.55 13.60
CA PRO A 99 -16.74 -0.69 12.91
C PRO A 99 -16.25 -0.45 11.49
N SER A 100 -15.19 -1.16 11.09
CA SER A 100 -14.59 -1.08 9.77
C SER A 100 -14.08 -2.43 9.30
N LYS A 101 -14.08 -2.64 7.98
CA LYS A 101 -13.57 -3.86 7.35
C LYS A 101 -12.06 -3.74 7.09
N LEU A 102 -11.27 -3.59 8.15
CA LEU A 102 -9.82 -3.57 8.03
C LEU A 102 -9.26 -4.98 7.90
N VAL A 103 -8.29 -5.14 7.04
CA VAL A 103 -7.52 -6.38 6.85
C VAL A 103 -6.03 -6.08 6.94
N ARG A 104 -5.27 -7.03 7.46
CA ARG A 104 -3.82 -6.96 7.45
C ARG A 104 -3.30 -7.42 6.10
N VAL A 105 -2.55 -6.55 5.44
CA VAL A 105 -1.82 -6.86 4.23
C VAL A 105 -0.34 -7.01 4.59
N ASP A 106 0.19 -8.21 4.37
CA ASP A 106 1.59 -8.55 4.60
C ASP A 106 2.36 -8.52 3.28
N ILE A 107 3.56 -7.96 3.31
CA ILE A 107 4.49 -8.01 2.16
C ILE A 107 5.51 -9.12 2.40
N LEU A 108 5.63 -10.00 1.41
CA LEU A 108 6.62 -11.07 1.42
C LEU A 108 7.68 -10.78 0.36
N LEU A 109 8.93 -10.79 0.76
CA LEU A 109 10.09 -10.77 -0.14
C LEU A 109 10.78 -12.11 -0.12
N ASN A 110 10.97 -12.70 -1.28
CA ASN A 110 11.56 -14.04 -1.41
C ASN A 110 10.85 -15.10 -0.54
N SER A 111 9.52 -14.97 -0.40
CA SER A 111 8.63 -15.79 0.43
C SER A 111 8.81 -15.61 1.94
N GLN A 112 9.55 -14.62 2.39
CA GLN A 112 9.68 -14.26 3.80
C GLN A 112 8.88 -13.00 4.09
N PRO A 113 8.06 -12.99 5.15
CA PRO A 113 7.31 -11.79 5.53
C PRO A 113 8.26 -10.68 6.00
N VAL A 114 7.90 -9.45 5.71
CA VAL A 114 8.60 -8.25 6.16
C VAL A 114 7.65 -7.48 7.07
N ASP A 115 7.72 -7.74 8.36
CA ASP A 115 6.77 -7.19 9.37
C ASP A 115 6.67 -5.67 9.32
N ALA A 116 7.78 -5.02 9.07
CA ALA A 116 7.83 -3.57 9.00
C ALA A 116 7.08 -2.96 7.78
N LEU A 117 6.68 -3.79 6.81
CA LEU A 117 5.86 -3.39 5.66
C LEU A 117 4.41 -3.91 5.78
N SER A 118 4.05 -4.54 6.88
CA SER A 118 2.66 -4.93 7.14
C SER A 118 1.81 -3.69 7.40
N ALA A 119 0.61 -3.66 6.82
CA ALA A 119 -0.28 -2.53 6.93
C ALA A 119 -1.73 -2.98 7.18
N LEU A 120 -2.47 -2.17 7.95
CA LEU A 120 -3.92 -2.31 8.10
C LEU A 120 -4.60 -1.45 7.04
N ILE A 121 -5.31 -2.10 6.13
CA ILE A 121 -5.93 -1.46 4.96
C ILE A 121 -7.39 -1.87 4.89
N HIS A 122 -8.27 -0.97 4.45
CA HIS A 122 -9.66 -1.33 4.21
C HIS A 122 -9.76 -2.40 3.11
N ALA A 123 -10.60 -3.41 3.31
CA ALA A 123 -10.69 -4.58 2.44
C ALA A 123 -10.91 -4.22 0.95
N ASP A 124 -11.71 -3.19 0.68
CA ASP A 124 -12.03 -2.76 -0.69
C ASP A 124 -10.79 -2.19 -1.41
N ASN A 125 -9.86 -1.59 -0.67
CA ASN A 125 -8.65 -0.99 -1.21
C ASN A 125 -7.42 -1.90 -1.15
N ALA A 126 -7.50 -3.01 -0.41
CA ALA A 126 -6.36 -3.88 -0.12
C ALA A 126 -5.66 -4.41 -1.37
N HIS A 127 -6.43 -4.83 -2.40
CA HIS A 127 -5.85 -5.31 -3.66
C HIS A 127 -5.11 -4.21 -4.42
N SER A 128 -5.73 -3.03 -4.56
CA SER A 128 -5.14 -1.90 -5.28
C SER A 128 -3.87 -1.40 -4.60
N ILE A 129 -3.93 -1.21 -3.28
CA ILE A 129 -2.77 -0.76 -2.49
C ILE A 129 -1.68 -1.82 -2.47
N GLY A 130 -2.02 -3.09 -2.23
CA GLY A 130 -1.06 -4.20 -2.24
C GLY A 130 -0.33 -4.33 -3.59
N LYS A 131 -1.04 -4.12 -4.70
CA LYS A 131 -0.43 -4.08 -6.03
C LYS A 131 0.56 -2.92 -6.19
N LYS A 132 0.15 -1.70 -5.82
CA LYS A 132 1.01 -0.52 -5.85
C LYS A 132 2.26 -0.68 -4.98
N MET A 133 2.13 -1.27 -3.80
CA MET A 133 3.26 -1.59 -2.92
C MET A 133 4.26 -2.53 -3.60
N CYS A 134 3.78 -3.62 -4.21
CA CYS A 134 4.63 -4.56 -4.94
C CYS A 134 5.33 -3.91 -6.13
N GLU A 135 4.63 -3.07 -6.91
CA GLU A 135 5.18 -2.35 -8.05
C GLU A 135 6.27 -1.36 -7.59
N LYS A 136 6.01 -0.61 -6.52
CA LYS A 136 6.96 0.36 -5.98
C LYS A 136 8.21 -0.30 -5.42
N LEU A 137 8.07 -1.40 -4.70
CA LEU A 137 9.21 -2.19 -4.22
C LEU A 137 10.03 -2.74 -5.38
N LYS A 138 9.39 -3.21 -6.46
CA LYS A 138 10.07 -3.70 -7.66
C LYS A 138 10.91 -2.62 -8.34
N GLU A 139 10.45 -1.37 -8.35
CA GLU A 139 11.19 -0.24 -8.92
C GLU A 139 12.42 0.13 -8.10
N LEU A 140 12.31 0.10 -6.77
CA LEU A 140 13.30 0.67 -5.85
C LEU A 140 14.30 -0.34 -5.30
N ILE A 141 13.93 -1.63 -5.23
CA ILE A 141 14.85 -2.68 -4.80
C ILE A 141 15.79 -3.04 -5.97
N PRO A 142 17.12 -2.96 -5.76
CA PRO A 142 18.08 -3.27 -6.81
C PRO A 142 18.04 -4.76 -7.19
N ARG A 143 18.25 -5.03 -8.48
CA ARG A 143 18.32 -6.39 -9.02
C ARG A 143 19.49 -7.15 -8.42
N GLN A 144 19.22 -8.38 -8.00
CA GLN A 144 20.21 -9.30 -7.45
C GLN A 144 20.61 -10.39 -8.47
N GLN A 145 21.50 -11.30 -8.07
CA GLN A 145 21.92 -12.45 -8.89
C GLN A 145 20.82 -13.52 -9.03
N PHE A 146 19.71 -13.40 -8.32
CA PHE A 146 18.57 -14.29 -8.34
C PHE A 146 17.26 -13.51 -8.46
N ASP A 147 16.19 -14.20 -8.88
CA ASP A 147 14.86 -13.58 -8.97
C ASP A 147 14.27 -13.40 -7.57
N ILE A 148 13.77 -12.19 -7.29
CA ILE A 148 13.12 -11.87 -6.02
C ILE A 148 11.62 -11.74 -6.28
N PRO A 149 10.80 -12.70 -5.85
CA PRO A 149 9.35 -12.52 -5.84
C PRO A 149 8.97 -11.57 -4.72
N ILE A 150 8.12 -10.60 -5.05
CA ILE A 150 7.47 -9.69 -4.13
C ILE A 150 6.00 -10.04 -4.13
N GLN A 151 5.41 -10.26 -2.98
CA GLN A 151 4.02 -10.67 -2.85
C GLN A 151 3.33 -9.84 -1.78
N ALA A 152 2.09 -9.43 -2.04
CA ALA A 152 1.20 -8.91 -1.02
C ALA A 152 0.17 -9.99 -0.70
N ALA A 153 -0.07 -10.24 0.59
CA ALA A 153 -0.95 -11.30 1.05
C ALA A 153 -1.89 -10.80 2.15
N ILE A 154 -3.08 -11.39 2.21
CA ILE A 154 -4.01 -11.29 3.34
C ILE A 154 -4.11 -12.67 3.94
N GLY A 155 -3.50 -12.87 5.11
CA GLY A 155 -3.33 -14.22 5.68
C GLY A 155 -2.60 -15.14 4.70
N ALA A 156 -3.18 -16.28 4.36
CA ALA A 156 -2.60 -17.23 3.41
C ALA A 156 -2.84 -16.87 1.93
N LYS A 157 -3.71 -15.89 1.64
CA LYS A 157 -4.12 -15.57 0.27
C LYS A 157 -3.23 -14.47 -0.32
N ILE A 158 -2.49 -14.79 -1.39
CA ILE A 158 -1.73 -13.80 -2.16
C ILE A 158 -2.72 -12.98 -3.00
N ILE A 159 -2.69 -11.65 -2.85
CA ILE A 159 -3.56 -10.71 -3.57
C ILE A 159 -2.84 -9.98 -4.69
N ALA A 160 -1.52 -9.83 -4.61
CA ALA A 160 -0.71 -9.22 -5.67
C ALA A 160 0.68 -9.86 -5.69
N ARG A 161 1.30 -9.89 -6.87
CA ARG A 161 2.64 -10.43 -7.06
C ARG A 161 3.38 -9.69 -8.13
N GLU A 162 4.65 -9.35 -7.83
CA GLU A 162 5.63 -8.84 -8.76
C GLU A 162 6.94 -9.64 -8.64
N THR A 163 7.82 -9.51 -9.61
CA THR A 163 9.11 -10.20 -9.58
C THR A 163 10.22 -9.29 -10.09
N ILE A 164 11.24 -9.11 -9.27
CA ILE A 164 12.50 -8.48 -9.69
C ILE A 164 13.34 -9.57 -10.36
N LYS A 165 13.56 -9.42 -11.66
CA LYS A 165 14.34 -10.39 -12.43
C LYS A 165 15.82 -10.32 -12.06
N ALA A 166 16.46 -11.47 -11.95
CA ALA A 166 17.89 -11.59 -11.70
C ALA A 166 18.73 -10.87 -12.75
N LEU A 167 19.88 -10.37 -12.35
CA LEU A 167 20.94 -10.01 -13.27
C LEU A 167 21.37 -11.25 -14.05
N ARG A 168 21.42 -11.18 -15.37
CA ARG A 168 21.88 -12.25 -16.24
C ARG A 168 23.24 -11.93 -16.80
N LYS A 169 24.20 -12.82 -16.56
CA LYS A 169 25.43 -12.85 -17.31
C LYS A 169 25.20 -13.73 -18.57
N ASP A 170 25.59 -13.24 -19.74
CA ASP A 170 25.55 -14.06 -20.94
C ASP A 170 26.64 -15.12 -20.89
N VAL A 171 26.27 -16.31 -20.40
CA VAL A 171 27.20 -17.45 -20.29
C VAL A 171 27.43 -18.15 -21.62
N THR A 172 26.66 -17.79 -22.66
CA THR A 172 26.71 -18.38 -24.00
C THR A 172 27.46 -17.51 -25.01
N ALA A 173 27.84 -16.27 -24.64
CA ALA A 173 28.52 -15.32 -25.54
C ALA A 173 29.77 -15.85 -26.22
N LYS A 174 30.52 -16.75 -25.54
CA LYS A 174 31.73 -17.37 -26.07
C LYS A 174 31.50 -18.72 -26.76
N CYS A 175 30.24 -19.12 -26.92
CA CYS A 175 29.92 -20.38 -27.62
C CYS A 175 29.72 -20.10 -29.11
N TYR A 176 30.79 -20.07 -29.88
CA TYR A 176 30.77 -19.98 -31.33
C TYR A 176 30.41 -21.38 -31.92
N GLY A 177 29.53 -21.37 -32.93
CA GLY A 177 29.05 -22.56 -33.60
C GLY A 177 27.88 -23.26 -32.94
N GLY A 178 27.26 -24.19 -33.65
CA GLY A 178 25.97 -24.77 -33.35
C GLY A 178 25.91 -25.82 -32.21
N ASP A 179 26.83 -25.80 -31.22
CA ASP A 179 26.77 -26.76 -30.10
C ASP A 179 25.66 -26.42 -29.12
N ILE A 180 24.46 -26.84 -29.49
CA ILE A 180 23.22 -26.64 -28.71
C ILE A 180 23.32 -27.33 -27.34
N SER A 181 24.00 -28.52 -27.27
CA SER A 181 24.16 -29.27 -26.04
C SER A 181 24.99 -28.55 -25.00
N ARG A 182 26.09 -27.91 -25.42
CA ARG A 182 26.96 -27.11 -24.56
C ARG A 182 26.23 -25.85 -24.05
N LYS A 183 25.52 -25.14 -24.94
CA LYS A 183 24.70 -23.97 -24.55
C LYS A 183 23.67 -24.34 -23.51
N ARG A 184 22.95 -25.44 -23.71
CA ARG A 184 21.95 -25.95 -22.77
C ARG A 184 22.54 -26.28 -21.39
N LYS A 185 23.67 -26.99 -21.34
CA LYS A 185 24.37 -27.33 -20.08
C LYS A 185 24.80 -26.07 -19.31
N LEU A 186 25.32 -25.06 -20.01
CA LEU A 186 25.73 -23.79 -19.38
C LEU A 186 24.54 -23.06 -18.79
N LEU A 187 23.43 -22.98 -19.50
CA LEU A 187 22.18 -22.36 -19.01
C LEU A 187 21.59 -23.09 -17.81
N GLU A 188 21.60 -24.43 -17.84
CA GLU A 188 21.15 -25.26 -16.70
C GLU A 188 22.04 -25.08 -15.47
N LYS A 189 23.37 -24.99 -15.64
CA LYS A 189 24.30 -24.70 -14.55
C LYS A 189 24.06 -23.33 -13.94
N GLN A 190 23.80 -22.31 -14.78
CA GLN A 190 23.44 -20.98 -14.33
C GLN A 190 22.12 -20.99 -13.53
N LYS A 191 21.11 -21.71 -14.02
CA LYS A 191 19.81 -21.84 -13.34
C LYS A 191 19.94 -22.50 -11.96
N LYS A 192 20.74 -23.59 -11.86
CA LYS A 192 21.02 -24.27 -10.58
C LYS A 192 21.75 -23.33 -9.60
N GLY A 193 22.75 -22.59 -10.08
CA GLY A 193 23.49 -21.61 -9.28
C GLY A 193 22.58 -20.53 -8.70
N LYS A 194 21.70 -19.94 -9.54
CA LYS A 194 20.73 -18.95 -9.10
C LYS A 194 19.73 -19.48 -8.06
N LYS A 195 19.29 -20.74 -8.22
CA LYS A 195 18.41 -21.40 -7.24
C LYS A 195 19.10 -21.52 -5.86
N ARG A 196 20.38 -21.88 -5.82
CA ARG A 196 21.17 -21.94 -4.57
C ARG A 196 21.34 -20.56 -3.95
N MET A 197 21.69 -19.54 -4.75
CA MET A 197 21.84 -18.17 -4.27
C MET A 197 20.54 -17.61 -3.67
N ARG A 198 19.40 -17.95 -4.25
CA ARG A 198 18.09 -17.56 -3.73
C ARG A 198 17.79 -18.15 -2.34
N GLN A 199 18.27 -19.37 -2.06
CA GLN A 199 18.06 -20.02 -0.76
C GLN A 199 18.90 -19.41 0.37
N VAL A 200 20.02 -18.79 0.04
CA VAL A 200 21.00 -18.24 1.00
C VAL A 200 20.97 -16.72 1.04
N GLY A 201 20.51 -16.08 -0.03
CA GLY A 201 20.57 -14.62 -0.17
C GLY A 201 19.50 -13.88 0.63
N ASN A 202 19.93 -13.01 1.53
CA ASN A 202 19.07 -12.00 2.14
C ASN A 202 18.83 -10.87 1.15
N VAL A 203 17.60 -10.36 1.12
CA VAL A 203 17.22 -9.20 0.33
C VAL A 203 17.17 -7.99 1.24
N GLU A 204 18.10 -7.05 1.05
CA GLU A 204 18.07 -5.78 1.75
C GLU A 204 17.08 -4.84 1.07
N ILE A 205 16.24 -4.21 1.89
CA ILE A 205 15.29 -3.18 1.42
C ILE A 205 15.96 -1.83 1.63
N PRO A 206 16.22 -1.06 0.55
CA PRO A 206 16.75 0.29 0.70
C PRO A 206 15.78 1.18 1.50
N GLN A 207 16.30 2.08 2.31
CA GLN A 207 15.49 3.01 3.09
C GLN A 207 14.49 3.79 2.23
N GLN A 208 14.89 4.16 1.01
CA GLN A 208 14.01 4.85 0.06
C GLN A 208 12.79 4.00 -0.35
N ALA A 209 12.99 2.68 -0.53
CA ALA A 209 11.90 1.77 -0.87
C ALA A 209 10.93 1.64 0.30
N PHE A 210 11.46 1.58 1.52
CA PHE A 210 10.69 1.53 2.74
C PHE A 210 9.80 2.78 2.88
N MET A 211 10.40 3.96 2.79
CA MET A 211 9.68 5.24 2.89
C MET A 211 8.65 5.43 1.78
N ALA A 212 8.95 4.97 0.56
CA ALA A 212 8.04 5.08 -0.56
C ALA A 212 6.79 4.18 -0.42
N VAL A 213 6.95 3.01 0.20
CA VAL A 213 5.82 2.09 0.48
C VAL A 213 4.96 2.62 1.61
N LEU A 214 5.56 3.16 2.67
CA LEU A 214 4.81 3.78 3.77
C LEU A 214 3.91 4.91 3.26
N LYS A 215 4.38 5.72 2.32
CA LYS A 215 3.60 6.80 1.69
C LYS A 215 2.47 6.30 0.77
N LEU A 216 2.46 5.04 0.37
CA LEU A 216 1.37 4.47 -0.46
C LEU A 216 0.20 3.96 0.38
N ASN A 217 0.44 3.71 1.66
CA ASN A 217 -0.61 3.33 2.62
C ASN A 217 -1.40 4.55 3.09
N ASP A 218 -1.00 5.71 2.61
CA ASP A 218 -1.48 7.02 3.00
C ASP A 218 -2.45 7.62 1.97
#